data_e601ca12d63e232a77c4a47e3ebecd26
#
_entry.id   e601ca12d63e232a77c4a47e3ebecd26
#
_cell.length_a   1.000
_cell.length_b   1.000
_cell.length_c   1.000
_cell.angle_alpha   90.00
_cell.angle_beta   90.00
_cell.angle_gamma   90.00
#
_symmetry.space_group_name_H-M   'P 1'
#
loop_
_entity.id
_entity.type
_entity.pdbx_description
1 polymer ?
#
loop_
_entity_poly.entity_id
_entity_poly.type
_entity_poly.pdbx_seq_one_letter_code
_entity_poly.pdbx_strand_id
1 'polypeptide(L)'
;MAETDVTAGIDAVSKWQIANILNAPDIPDKEGGTTYYISSEHGNNKNDGLSPETAWQSLRVLQSMETVKLLKRGDTVRFERGGTYIGTLTCLPGVTYSAYGSGPKPVLSASGKNYASEAFWNTTDVENVYKLKDYRFNVGIMVFDFSGVLGNYNELVGDMMVKGVNGFTGYKDLYKDLSFYSDLSDGSLYLCSTKGNPGTRFRSIDVGAVGNLIRPADDVTIDNLTVRFIGSHGVGAGNMKNVTVQNCTFDYLGGSILMGFGGENLTRYGNALQVYGGCDGWYLYNNWMYQIYDTGMTHQYNSYADQSDCLMDNVRYIGNVVELCHWSIEYYNYDYGKTKHYMYNTYIADNICRLNGYGWGSRNRMSGANLVQSVGIPEDSKDFLMENNLFDRSSGKVFYVNSIGDRALQLKDNLYVQSAGGELGIFFGTTIAASPTAQELLLKAAKDNSIVLQNDDTTIENYNG
;
A
#
# COMPACT_ATOMS: atom_id res chain seq x y z
N MET A 1 23.90 -7.64 24.59
CA MET A 1 23.40 -6.24 24.37
C MET A 1 22.17 -6.08 25.24
N ALA A 2 22.00 -4.95 25.92
CA ALA A 2 20.80 -4.71 26.69
C ALA A 2 19.61 -4.52 25.72
N GLU A 3 18.41 -4.99 26.06
CA GLU A 3 17.20 -4.97 25.22
C GLU A 3 16.83 -3.60 24.64
N THR A 4 17.02 -2.54 25.39
CA THR A 4 16.88 -1.14 24.93
C THR A 4 17.77 -0.78 23.74
N ASP A 5 18.84 -1.53 23.52
CA ASP A 5 19.80 -1.29 22.43
C ASP A 5 19.33 -1.87 21.07
N VAL A 6 18.53 -2.92 21.11
CA VAL A 6 18.03 -3.59 19.88
C VAL A 6 16.98 -2.73 19.18
N THR A 7 15.97 -2.24 19.91
CA THR A 7 14.91 -1.39 19.35
C THR A 7 15.48 -0.09 18.81
N ALA A 8 16.37 0.57 19.56
CA ALA A 8 17.04 1.79 19.11
C ALA A 8 17.87 1.55 17.84
N GLY A 9 18.52 0.39 17.74
CA GLY A 9 19.26 -0.03 16.55
C GLY A 9 18.33 -0.23 15.34
N ILE A 10 17.21 -0.90 15.52
CA ILE A 10 16.20 -1.13 14.48
C ILE A 10 15.61 0.20 13.99
N ASP A 11 15.24 1.08 14.91
CA ASP A 11 14.72 2.41 14.57
C ASP A 11 15.74 3.25 13.79
N ALA A 12 17.01 3.18 14.17
CA ALA A 12 18.08 3.88 13.46
C ALA A 12 18.26 3.36 12.03
N VAL A 13 18.26 2.05 11.84
CA VAL A 13 18.39 1.42 10.50
C VAL A 13 17.16 1.76 9.64
N SER A 14 15.94 1.69 10.20
CA SER A 14 14.72 2.05 9.49
C SER A 14 14.74 3.51 9.05
N LYS A 15 15.07 4.44 9.96
CA LYS A 15 15.18 5.87 9.66
C LYS A 15 16.25 6.17 8.61
N TRP A 16 17.38 5.46 8.68
CA TRP A 16 18.44 5.59 7.67
C TRP A 16 17.95 5.16 6.29
N GLN A 17 17.28 4.00 6.19
CA GLN A 17 16.75 3.52 4.91
C GLN A 17 15.65 4.43 4.37
N ILE A 18 14.74 4.92 5.23
CA ILE A 18 13.72 5.91 4.85
C ILE A 18 14.38 7.18 4.31
N ALA A 19 15.42 7.68 4.97
CA ALA A 19 16.16 8.86 4.49
C ALA A 19 16.79 8.62 3.12
N ASN A 20 17.34 7.44 2.86
CA ASN A 20 17.88 7.08 1.54
C ASN A 20 16.77 7.07 0.47
N ILE A 21 15.60 6.51 0.79
CA ILE A 21 14.43 6.51 -0.11
C ILE A 21 13.98 7.95 -0.41
N LEU A 22 13.85 8.79 0.62
CA LEU A 22 13.38 10.16 0.46
C LEU A 22 14.34 11.04 -0.36
N ASN A 23 15.65 10.80 -0.21
CA ASN A 23 16.71 11.56 -0.88
C ASN A 23 17.26 10.85 -2.13
N ALA A 24 16.58 9.80 -2.62
CA ALA A 24 17.02 9.09 -3.81
C ALA A 24 17.14 10.06 -5.01
N PRO A 25 18.23 9.98 -5.78
CA PRO A 25 18.38 10.81 -6.98
C PRO A 25 17.34 10.41 -8.03
N ASP A 26 16.94 11.36 -8.84
CA ASP A 26 16.08 11.06 -9.99
C ASP A 26 16.85 10.21 -11.00
N ILE A 27 16.18 9.21 -11.58
CA ILE A 27 16.81 8.39 -12.61
C ILE A 27 17.13 9.23 -13.85
N PRO A 28 18.22 8.94 -14.57
CA PRO A 28 18.55 9.64 -15.80
C PRO A 28 17.53 9.37 -16.90
N ASP A 29 17.40 10.29 -17.84
CA ASP A 29 16.60 10.08 -19.04
C ASP A 29 17.20 8.95 -19.88
N LYS A 30 16.32 8.18 -20.54
CA LYS A 30 16.76 7.13 -21.46
C LYS A 30 17.35 7.74 -22.72
N GLU A 31 18.48 7.19 -23.16
CA GLU A 31 19.10 7.61 -24.41
C GLU A 31 18.14 7.41 -25.61
N GLY A 32 17.98 8.44 -26.43
CA GLY A 32 17.09 8.42 -27.61
C GLY A 32 15.61 8.63 -27.29
N GLY A 33 15.22 8.76 -26.03
CA GLY A 33 13.86 9.11 -25.62
C GLY A 33 13.65 10.62 -25.55
N THR A 34 12.38 11.03 -25.56
CA THR A 34 11.97 12.41 -25.31
C THR A 34 11.55 12.57 -23.86
N THR A 35 11.98 13.67 -23.22
CA THR A 35 11.55 14.02 -21.87
C THR A 35 10.46 15.06 -21.91
N TYR A 36 9.36 14.78 -21.23
CA TYR A 36 8.22 15.67 -21.05
C TYR A 36 8.10 16.07 -19.58
N TYR A 37 7.66 17.30 -19.36
CA TYR A 37 7.57 17.92 -18.04
C TYR A 37 6.12 18.24 -17.68
N ILE A 38 5.78 18.04 -16.40
CA ILE A 38 4.47 18.37 -15.84
C ILE A 38 4.65 19.09 -14.51
N SER A 39 4.03 20.27 -14.36
CA SER A 39 4.06 21.09 -13.16
C SER A 39 2.64 21.52 -12.79
N SER A 40 2.20 21.15 -11.59
CA SER A 40 0.86 21.51 -11.12
C SER A 40 0.70 23.00 -10.84
N GLU A 41 1.80 23.70 -10.53
CA GLU A 41 1.80 25.12 -10.18
C GLU A 41 2.10 26.03 -11.39
N HIS A 42 3.10 25.68 -12.20
CA HIS A 42 3.63 26.54 -13.26
C HIS A 42 3.22 26.08 -14.66
N GLY A 43 2.65 24.89 -14.79
CA GLY A 43 2.34 24.28 -16.07
C GLY A 43 1.06 24.83 -16.73
N ASN A 44 0.90 24.50 -18.00
CA ASN A 44 -0.31 24.75 -18.77
C ASN A 44 -0.54 23.58 -19.75
N ASN A 45 -1.72 22.98 -19.72
CA ASN A 45 -2.04 21.86 -20.59
C ASN A 45 -2.07 22.18 -22.10
N LYS A 46 -1.92 23.44 -22.49
CA LYS A 46 -1.77 23.86 -23.88
C LYS A 46 -0.33 23.92 -24.36
N ASN A 47 0.62 23.77 -23.45
CA ASN A 47 2.05 23.73 -23.77
C ASN A 47 2.43 22.41 -24.45
N ASP A 48 3.65 22.36 -25.00
CA ASP A 48 4.21 21.14 -25.61
C ASP A 48 4.81 20.14 -24.62
N GLY A 49 5.08 20.56 -23.38
CA GLY A 49 5.67 19.73 -22.33
C GLY A 49 7.16 19.46 -22.49
N LEU A 50 7.86 20.09 -23.46
CA LEU A 50 9.24 19.72 -23.80
C LEU A 50 10.32 20.36 -22.93
N SER A 51 9.95 21.30 -22.06
CA SER A 51 10.85 21.90 -21.08
C SER A 51 10.12 22.19 -19.76
N PRO A 52 10.83 22.44 -18.64
CA PRO A 52 10.21 22.90 -17.40
C PRO A 52 9.36 24.16 -17.59
N GLU A 53 9.79 25.09 -18.45
CA GLU A 53 9.09 26.36 -18.73
C GLU A 53 7.83 26.16 -19.57
N THR A 54 7.79 25.11 -20.39
CA THR A 54 6.63 24.75 -21.21
C THR A 54 5.92 23.49 -20.69
N ALA A 55 6.05 23.20 -19.38
CA ALA A 55 5.46 22.03 -18.74
C ALA A 55 3.94 21.98 -18.92
N TRP A 56 3.40 20.78 -19.01
CA TRP A 56 1.96 20.52 -18.84
C TRP A 56 1.53 20.78 -17.39
N GLN A 57 0.22 20.89 -17.11
CA GLN A 57 -0.22 21.22 -15.77
C GLN A 57 -0.77 20.02 -14.97
N SER A 58 -1.45 19.09 -15.60
CA SER A 58 -2.22 18.07 -14.88
C SER A 58 -2.19 16.71 -15.55
N LEU A 59 -2.50 15.67 -14.78
CA LEU A 59 -2.63 14.29 -15.29
C LEU A 59 -3.63 14.15 -16.46
N ARG A 60 -4.57 15.10 -16.61
CA ARG A 60 -5.55 15.07 -17.72
C ARG A 60 -4.88 15.09 -19.09
N VAL A 61 -3.75 15.79 -19.22
CA VAL A 61 -3.04 15.84 -20.51
C VAL A 61 -2.52 14.46 -20.89
N LEU A 62 -2.01 13.68 -19.93
CA LEU A 62 -1.47 12.33 -20.18
C LEU A 62 -2.54 11.34 -20.63
N GLN A 63 -3.82 11.66 -20.40
CA GLN A 63 -4.97 10.83 -20.80
C GLN A 63 -5.61 11.30 -22.11
N SER A 64 -5.13 12.43 -22.69
CA SER A 64 -5.65 12.92 -23.97
C SER A 64 -5.22 12.02 -25.13
N MET A 65 -6.08 11.86 -26.11
CA MET A 65 -5.77 11.05 -27.32
C MET A 65 -4.54 11.58 -28.07
N GLU A 66 -4.26 12.85 -27.99
CA GLU A 66 -3.11 13.50 -28.61
C GLU A 66 -1.82 13.07 -27.89
N THR A 67 -1.75 13.19 -26.56
CA THR A 67 -0.59 12.81 -25.77
C THR A 67 -0.35 11.30 -25.79
N VAL A 68 -1.41 10.48 -25.75
CA VAL A 68 -1.29 9.02 -25.86
C VAL A 68 -0.65 8.59 -27.17
N LYS A 69 -0.91 9.34 -28.27
CA LYS A 69 -0.25 9.10 -29.57
C LYS A 69 1.16 9.70 -29.65
N LEU A 70 1.44 10.72 -28.85
CA LEU A 70 2.72 11.42 -28.84
C LEU A 70 3.78 10.63 -28.09
N LEU A 71 3.46 10.13 -26.88
CA LEU A 71 4.39 9.40 -26.02
C LEU A 71 4.74 8.03 -26.61
N LYS A 72 6.02 7.69 -26.59
CA LYS A 72 6.57 6.45 -27.15
C LYS A 72 7.40 5.69 -26.13
N ARG A 73 7.68 4.45 -26.41
CA ARG A 73 8.65 3.66 -25.65
C ARG A 73 10.01 4.39 -25.61
N GLY A 74 10.57 4.48 -24.43
CA GLY A 74 11.81 5.20 -24.15
C GLY A 74 11.62 6.63 -23.67
N ASP A 75 10.44 7.21 -23.82
CA ASP A 75 10.16 8.55 -23.31
C ASP A 75 10.07 8.57 -21.78
N THR A 76 10.29 9.77 -21.22
CA THR A 76 10.20 10.04 -19.79
C THR A 76 9.20 11.17 -19.55
N VAL A 77 8.31 11.01 -18.58
CA VAL A 77 7.42 12.05 -18.04
C VAL A 77 7.91 12.43 -16.65
N ARG A 78 8.31 13.68 -16.45
CA ARG A 78 8.84 14.19 -15.20
C ARG A 78 7.86 15.13 -14.51
N PHE A 79 7.55 14.82 -13.26
CA PHE A 79 6.70 15.60 -12.37
C PHE A 79 7.54 16.57 -11.54
N GLU A 80 7.15 17.84 -11.48
CA GLU A 80 7.84 18.83 -10.65
C GLU A 80 7.72 18.48 -9.17
N ARG A 81 8.86 18.47 -8.48
CA ARG A 81 8.93 18.26 -7.02
C ARG A 81 8.18 19.38 -6.29
N GLY A 82 7.54 19.04 -5.16
CA GLY A 82 6.67 19.94 -4.40
C GLY A 82 5.24 20.02 -4.94
N GLY A 83 5.00 19.64 -6.19
CA GLY A 83 3.68 19.66 -6.82
C GLY A 83 2.75 18.54 -6.33
N THR A 84 1.43 18.82 -6.36
CA THR A 84 0.38 17.81 -6.12
C THR A 84 -0.46 17.63 -7.38
N TYR A 85 -0.58 16.39 -7.82
CA TYR A 85 -1.24 15.99 -9.06
C TYR A 85 -2.46 15.13 -8.73
N ILE A 86 -3.64 15.63 -9.07
CA ILE A 86 -4.91 15.00 -8.73
C ILE A 86 -5.40 14.09 -9.85
N GLY A 87 -5.79 12.87 -9.48
CA GLY A 87 -6.41 11.90 -10.40
C GLY A 87 -5.54 10.65 -10.60
N THR A 88 -6.00 9.76 -11.46
CA THR A 88 -5.32 8.50 -11.78
C THR A 88 -4.25 8.70 -12.84
N LEU A 89 -3.06 8.16 -12.61
CA LEU A 89 -2.01 8.02 -13.62
C LEU A 89 -2.19 6.66 -14.34
N THR A 90 -2.61 6.70 -15.60
CA THR A 90 -2.58 5.52 -16.48
C THR A 90 -1.30 5.56 -17.30
N CYS A 91 -0.40 4.63 -17.04
CA CYS A 91 0.90 4.57 -17.68
C CYS A 91 0.79 4.02 -19.12
N LEU A 92 1.70 4.45 -19.99
CA LEU A 92 1.85 3.93 -21.34
C LEU A 92 3.05 2.97 -21.41
N PRO A 93 2.98 1.91 -22.23
CA PRO A 93 4.05 0.92 -22.30
C PRO A 93 5.42 1.49 -22.65
N GLY A 94 6.42 1.14 -21.85
CA GLY A 94 7.81 1.55 -22.06
C GLY A 94 8.15 2.98 -21.67
N VAL A 95 7.21 3.74 -21.09
CA VAL A 95 7.41 5.10 -20.61
C VAL A 95 7.89 5.11 -19.16
N THR A 96 8.80 6.00 -18.84
CA THR A 96 9.28 6.26 -17.47
C THR A 96 8.51 7.42 -16.87
N TYR A 97 8.09 7.31 -15.63
CA TYR A 97 7.43 8.36 -14.84
C TYR A 97 8.28 8.65 -13.61
N SER A 98 8.86 9.84 -13.52
CA SER A 98 9.82 10.22 -12.48
C SER A 98 9.61 11.68 -12.05
N ALA A 99 10.55 12.23 -11.25
CA ALA A 99 10.51 13.60 -10.77
C ALA A 99 11.55 14.48 -11.42
N TYR A 100 11.42 15.80 -11.28
CA TYR A 100 12.45 16.80 -11.58
C TYR A 100 12.39 17.99 -10.63
N GLY A 101 13.44 18.78 -10.62
CA GLY A 101 13.55 19.98 -9.79
C GLY A 101 14.04 19.66 -8.38
N SER A 102 13.73 20.53 -7.43
CA SER A 102 14.18 20.43 -6.04
C SER A 102 13.00 20.42 -5.06
N GLY A 103 13.20 19.86 -3.88
CA GLY A 103 12.18 19.80 -2.84
C GLY A 103 11.59 18.39 -2.63
N PRO A 104 10.45 18.27 -1.94
CA PRO A 104 9.82 17.00 -1.66
C PRO A 104 9.33 16.31 -2.95
N LYS A 105 9.22 14.98 -2.90
CA LYS A 105 8.72 14.19 -4.03
C LYS A 105 7.35 14.70 -4.50
N PRO A 106 7.06 14.68 -5.81
CA PRO A 106 5.75 15.02 -6.33
C PRO A 106 4.68 14.07 -5.78
N VAL A 107 3.53 14.60 -5.45
CA VAL A 107 2.42 13.85 -4.83
C VAL A 107 1.35 13.53 -5.88
N LEU A 108 1.06 12.26 -6.09
CA LEU A 108 -0.15 11.80 -6.74
C LEU A 108 -1.22 11.56 -5.66
N SER A 109 -2.39 12.16 -5.81
CA SER A 109 -3.49 12.07 -4.85
C SER A 109 -4.82 11.82 -5.54
N ALA A 110 -5.65 10.95 -4.94
CA ALA A 110 -7.04 10.78 -5.36
C ALA A 110 -7.98 11.77 -4.68
N SER A 111 -7.59 12.38 -3.56
CA SER A 111 -8.38 13.46 -2.92
C SER A 111 -8.26 14.74 -3.74
N GLY A 112 -9.24 14.96 -4.59
CA GLY A 112 -9.24 16.07 -5.55
C GLY A 112 -9.77 17.38 -5.02
N LYS A 113 -10.24 17.41 -3.77
CA LYS A 113 -10.92 18.55 -3.18
C LYS A 113 -10.84 18.51 -1.67
N ASN A 114 -10.57 19.65 -1.06
CA ASN A 114 -10.72 19.81 0.37
C ASN A 114 -12.22 19.97 0.71
N TYR A 115 -12.75 19.04 1.51
CA TYR A 115 -14.15 19.07 1.94
C TYR A 115 -14.38 19.81 3.26
N ALA A 116 -13.41 20.55 3.78
CA ALA A 116 -13.52 21.39 4.97
C ALA A 116 -14.24 22.72 4.63
N SER A 117 -15.51 22.62 4.32
CA SER A 117 -16.42 23.77 4.18
C SER A 117 -17.83 23.33 4.54
N GLU A 118 -18.54 24.13 5.34
CA GLU A 118 -19.93 23.87 5.73
C GLU A 118 -20.84 23.66 4.52
N ALA A 119 -20.57 24.37 3.42
CA ALA A 119 -21.33 24.26 2.19
C ALA A 119 -21.37 22.85 1.59
N PHE A 120 -20.42 21.97 1.93
CA PHE A 120 -20.38 20.59 1.44
C PHE A 120 -21.20 19.61 2.27
N TRP A 121 -21.67 19.96 3.45
CA TRP A 121 -22.29 19.03 4.38
C TRP A 121 -23.76 19.37 4.62
N ASN A 122 -24.64 18.40 4.43
CA ASN A 122 -26.03 18.46 4.84
C ASN A 122 -26.21 17.78 6.18
N THR A 123 -27.06 18.34 7.04
CA THR A 123 -27.57 17.62 8.21
C THR A 123 -28.46 16.45 7.76
N THR A 124 -28.57 15.42 8.60
CA THR A 124 -29.51 14.30 8.40
C THR A 124 -30.62 14.32 9.46
N ASP A 125 -31.48 13.30 9.47
CA ASP A 125 -32.48 13.07 10.52
C ASP A 125 -31.85 12.49 11.81
N VAL A 126 -30.53 12.27 11.84
CA VAL A 126 -29.77 11.79 12.99
C VAL A 126 -28.88 12.90 13.50
N GLU A 127 -28.92 13.16 14.80
CA GLU A 127 -28.11 14.18 15.45
C GLU A 127 -26.60 13.86 15.24
N ASN A 128 -25.81 14.92 14.94
CA ASN A 128 -24.37 14.83 14.67
C ASN A 128 -23.97 13.98 13.46
N VAL A 129 -24.89 13.48 12.66
CA VAL A 129 -24.60 12.77 11.41
C VAL A 129 -24.83 13.71 10.21
N TYR A 130 -23.80 13.83 9.40
CA TYR A 130 -23.79 14.71 8.22
C TYR A 130 -23.60 13.87 6.96
N LYS A 131 -24.24 14.30 5.87
CA LYS A 131 -24.11 13.71 4.53
C LYS A 131 -23.30 14.64 3.64
N LEU A 132 -22.26 14.11 2.98
CA LEU A 132 -21.50 14.87 1.98
C LEU A 132 -22.37 15.06 0.71
N LYS A 133 -22.52 16.31 0.28
CA LYS A 133 -23.31 16.68 -0.90
C LYS A 133 -22.69 16.15 -2.18
N ASP A 134 -23.54 15.67 -3.08
CA ASP A 134 -23.21 15.30 -4.46
C ASP A 134 -22.04 14.29 -4.58
N TYR A 135 -21.80 13.53 -3.52
CA TYR A 135 -20.75 12.50 -3.49
C TYR A 135 -21.37 11.12 -3.71
N ARG A 136 -20.83 10.36 -4.66
CA ARG A 136 -21.36 9.06 -5.11
C ARG A 136 -20.26 8.06 -5.39
N PHE A 137 -19.51 7.65 -4.36
CA PHE A 137 -18.41 6.70 -4.50
C PHE A 137 -18.29 5.78 -3.28
N ASN A 138 -17.64 4.65 -3.48
CA ASN A 138 -17.22 3.74 -2.41
C ASN A 138 -15.95 4.30 -1.76
N VAL A 139 -16.10 4.91 -0.58
CA VAL A 139 -14.99 5.56 0.16
C VAL A 139 -14.31 4.56 1.06
N GLY A 140 -12.99 4.53 1.02
CA GLY A 140 -12.17 3.67 1.89
C GLY A 140 -11.53 4.43 3.06
N ILE A 141 -11.20 5.70 2.86
CA ILE A 141 -10.47 6.50 3.84
C ILE A 141 -10.95 7.95 3.86
N MET A 142 -10.99 8.51 5.06
CA MET A 142 -11.13 9.94 5.32
C MET A 142 -10.00 10.39 6.25
N VAL A 143 -9.29 11.45 5.87
CA VAL A 143 -8.21 12.04 6.68
C VAL A 143 -8.56 13.49 7.00
N PHE A 144 -8.37 13.89 8.25
CA PHE A 144 -8.74 15.21 8.76
C PHE A 144 -7.48 15.97 9.19
N ASP A 145 -7.39 17.24 8.84
CA ASP A 145 -6.27 18.13 9.18
C ASP A 145 -4.90 17.52 8.87
N PHE A 146 -4.79 16.88 7.71
CA PHE A 146 -3.54 16.24 7.28
C PHE A 146 -2.37 17.21 7.39
N SER A 147 -1.32 16.81 8.10
CA SER A 147 -0.19 17.68 8.42
C SER A 147 0.69 18.02 7.20
N GLY A 148 0.66 17.19 6.18
CA GLY A 148 1.58 17.27 5.05
C GLY A 148 2.98 16.74 5.34
N VAL A 149 3.25 16.31 6.57
CA VAL A 149 4.55 15.82 7.01
C VAL A 149 4.67 14.33 6.73
N LEU A 150 5.61 13.93 5.89
CA LEU A 150 5.93 12.52 5.66
C LEU A 150 6.43 11.87 6.97
N GLY A 151 5.92 10.68 7.26
CA GLY A 151 6.25 9.96 8.49
C GLY A 151 5.50 10.47 9.73
N ASN A 152 4.51 11.35 9.59
CA ASN A 152 3.55 11.58 10.66
C ASN A 152 2.59 10.38 10.69
N TYR A 153 2.80 9.47 11.62
CA TYR A 153 1.99 8.25 11.75
C TYR A 153 0.67 8.48 12.49
N ASN A 154 0.48 9.66 13.09
CA ASN A 154 -0.64 10.01 13.96
C ASN A 154 -1.64 10.95 13.28
N GLU A 155 -1.80 10.87 11.96
CA GLU A 155 -2.83 11.62 11.26
C GLU A 155 -4.23 11.18 11.73
N LEU A 156 -5.13 12.12 11.82
CA LEU A 156 -6.51 11.84 12.24
C LEU A 156 -7.28 11.18 11.09
N VAL A 157 -7.54 9.88 11.23
CA VAL A 157 -8.22 9.06 10.22
C VAL A 157 -9.58 8.61 10.73
N GLY A 158 -10.61 8.73 9.90
CA GLY A 158 -11.96 8.30 10.22
C GLY A 158 -12.12 6.77 10.30
N ASP A 159 -13.02 6.33 11.18
CA ASP A 159 -13.38 4.92 11.33
C ASP A 159 -14.54 4.54 10.41
N MET A 160 -14.27 3.76 9.36
CA MET A 160 -15.32 3.28 8.47
C MET A 160 -16.16 2.18 9.11
N MET A 161 -17.46 2.38 9.16
CA MET A 161 -18.45 1.38 9.56
C MET A 161 -18.96 0.63 8.32
N VAL A 162 -19.03 -0.69 8.41
CA VAL A 162 -19.44 -1.57 7.30
C VAL A 162 -20.78 -2.20 7.63
N LYS A 163 -21.76 -2.03 6.73
CA LYS A 163 -23.10 -2.63 6.88
C LYS A 163 -23.00 -4.15 6.97
N GLY A 164 -23.64 -4.74 7.97
CA GLY A 164 -23.59 -6.18 8.26
C GLY A 164 -22.50 -6.61 9.24
N VAL A 165 -21.52 -5.74 9.53
CA VAL A 165 -20.46 -6.03 10.51
C VAL A 165 -20.87 -5.52 11.89
N ASN A 166 -20.72 -6.34 12.92
CA ASN A 166 -21.03 -6.01 14.33
C ASN A 166 -22.42 -5.39 14.54
N GLY A 167 -23.41 -5.79 13.74
CA GLY A 167 -24.80 -5.32 13.85
C GLY A 167 -25.05 -3.93 13.25
N PHE A 168 -24.08 -3.32 12.60
CA PHE A 168 -24.24 -2.03 11.93
C PHE A 168 -25.15 -2.15 10.69
N THR A 169 -26.20 -1.32 10.61
CA THR A 169 -27.22 -1.41 9.55
C THR A 169 -27.19 -0.25 8.56
N GLY A 170 -26.58 0.88 8.92
CA GLY A 170 -26.47 2.06 8.07
C GLY A 170 -26.21 3.36 8.85
N TYR A 171 -26.29 4.51 8.17
CA TYR A 171 -25.91 5.79 8.76
C TYR A 171 -26.63 6.16 10.06
N LYS A 172 -27.80 5.56 10.31
CA LYS A 172 -28.57 5.80 11.55
C LYS A 172 -27.91 5.20 12.80
N ASP A 173 -26.97 4.28 12.62
CA ASP A 173 -26.22 3.66 13.70
C ASP A 173 -24.87 4.36 13.96
N LEU A 174 -24.56 5.45 13.24
CA LEU A 174 -23.37 6.24 13.48
C LEU A 174 -23.52 7.06 14.77
N TYR A 175 -22.61 6.86 15.74
CA TYR A 175 -22.61 7.58 17.01
C TYR A 175 -21.22 8.00 17.50
N LYS A 176 -20.18 7.28 17.06
CA LYS A 176 -18.79 7.60 17.44
C LYS A 176 -18.27 8.74 16.59
N ASP A 177 -17.63 9.71 17.24
CA ASP A 177 -17.02 10.84 16.54
C ASP A 177 -16.03 10.36 15.48
N LEU A 178 -16.11 10.93 14.28
CA LEU A 178 -15.34 10.59 13.07
C LEU A 178 -15.55 9.16 12.53
N SER A 179 -16.55 8.43 13.02
CA SER A 179 -17.00 7.26 12.27
C SER A 179 -17.76 7.67 11.02
N PHE A 180 -17.54 6.95 9.92
CA PHE A 180 -18.20 7.23 8.65
C PHE A 180 -18.77 5.97 8.00
N TYR A 181 -19.74 6.16 7.14
CA TYR A 181 -20.37 5.11 6.37
C TYR A 181 -20.46 5.49 4.91
N SER A 182 -19.92 4.63 4.04
CA SER A 182 -20.07 4.72 2.60
C SER A 182 -21.19 3.79 2.16
N ASP A 183 -22.34 4.35 1.78
CA ASP A 183 -23.50 3.59 1.35
C ASP A 183 -23.30 3.11 -0.09
N LEU A 184 -23.08 1.81 -0.26
CA LEU A 184 -22.85 1.22 -1.58
C LEU A 184 -24.09 1.19 -2.47
N SER A 185 -25.29 1.37 -1.90
CA SER A 185 -26.53 1.32 -2.67
C SER A 185 -26.72 2.54 -3.55
N ASP A 186 -26.25 3.71 -3.10
CA ASP A 186 -26.34 4.98 -3.83
C ASP A 186 -25.01 5.77 -3.87
N GLY A 187 -23.97 5.25 -3.25
CA GLY A 187 -22.65 5.86 -3.15
C GLY A 187 -22.54 7.03 -2.17
N SER A 188 -23.56 7.26 -1.35
CA SER A 188 -23.58 8.38 -0.39
C SER A 188 -22.55 8.17 0.72
N LEU A 189 -21.98 9.30 1.18
CA LEU A 189 -21.01 9.30 2.29
C LEU A 189 -21.60 10.03 3.49
N TYR A 190 -21.63 9.36 4.63
CA TYR A 190 -22.11 9.88 5.90
C TYR A 190 -20.97 9.91 6.92
N LEU A 191 -20.90 10.98 7.71
CA LEU A 191 -19.88 11.17 8.75
C LEU A 191 -20.56 11.59 10.06
N CYS A 192 -20.24 10.93 11.15
CA CYS A 192 -20.57 11.39 12.49
C CYS A 192 -19.54 12.43 12.96
N SER A 193 -19.99 13.62 13.31
CA SER A 193 -19.17 14.70 13.86
C SER A 193 -19.86 15.32 15.07
N THR A 194 -19.49 14.81 16.26
CA THR A 194 -20.13 15.20 17.53
C THR A 194 -19.74 16.60 18.03
N LYS A 195 -18.79 17.24 17.34
CA LYS A 195 -18.31 18.59 17.69
C LYS A 195 -18.77 19.64 16.66
N GLY A 196 -19.88 19.40 16.01
CA GLY A 196 -20.47 20.30 15.01
C GLY A 196 -20.18 19.92 13.57
N ASN A 197 -20.55 20.83 12.65
CA ASN A 197 -20.41 20.57 11.21
C ASN A 197 -18.96 20.29 10.82
N PRO A 198 -18.67 19.16 10.11
CA PRO A 198 -17.30 18.82 9.72
C PRO A 198 -16.59 19.93 8.97
N GLY A 199 -17.31 20.65 8.11
CA GLY A 199 -16.74 21.71 7.28
C GLY A 199 -16.27 22.95 8.02
N THR A 200 -16.71 23.15 9.27
CA THR A 200 -16.24 24.24 10.14
C THR A 200 -15.26 23.78 11.22
N ARG A 201 -15.19 22.47 11.41
CA ARG A 201 -14.37 21.84 12.47
C ARG A 201 -12.91 21.65 12.06
N PHE A 202 -12.67 21.38 10.77
CA PHE A 202 -11.36 21.04 10.25
C PHE A 202 -10.88 22.06 9.20
N ARG A 203 -9.54 22.16 9.04
CA ARG A 203 -8.89 22.94 7.98
C ARG A 203 -8.81 22.16 6.68
N SER A 204 -8.70 20.83 6.77
CA SER A 204 -8.74 19.93 5.62
C SER A 204 -9.51 18.66 5.94
N ILE A 205 -10.24 18.17 4.93
CA ILE A 205 -10.88 16.86 4.91
C ILE A 205 -10.56 16.25 3.56
N ASP A 206 -9.73 15.21 3.56
CA ASP A 206 -9.37 14.42 2.39
C ASP A 206 -10.19 13.15 2.35
N VAL A 207 -10.65 12.77 1.16
CA VAL A 207 -11.52 11.61 0.94
C VAL A 207 -10.95 10.74 -0.17
N GLY A 208 -10.59 9.50 0.16
CA GLY A 208 -10.10 8.50 -0.78
C GLY A 208 -11.18 7.49 -1.16
N ALA A 209 -11.58 7.51 -2.43
CA ALA A 209 -12.55 6.58 -2.99
C ALA A 209 -11.89 5.41 -3.71
N VAL A 210 -12.69 4.39 -4.03
CA VAL A 210 -12.28 3.21 -4.79
C VAL A 210 -11.61 3.57 -6.12
N GLY A 211 -10.58 2.83 -6.49
CA GLY A 211 -9.81 2.97 -7.73
C GLY A 211 -8.32 2.66 -7.51
N ASN A 212 -7.57 2.49 -8.59
CA ASN A 212 -6.13 2.39 -8.54
C ASN A 212 -5.53 3.75 -8.91
N LEU A 213 -4.66 4.29 -8.06
CA LEU A 213 -4.11 5.63 -8.32
C LEU A 213 -3.11 5.62 -9.48
N ILE A 214 -2.30 4.57 -9.56
CA ILE A 214 -1.42 4.30 -10.70
C ILE A 214 -1.82 2.97 -11.33
N ARG A 215 -2.03 2.98 -12.64
CA ARG A 215 -2.27 1.81 -13.48
C ARG A 215 -1.08 1.61 -14.39
N PRO A 216 -0.16 0.71 -14.06
CA PRO A 216 1.03 0.48 -14.86
C PRO A 216 0.66 -0.25 -16.17
N ALA A 217 1.60 -0.21 -17.11
CA ALA A 217 1.62 -0.97 -18.34
C ALA A 217 2.95 -1.73 -18.45
N ASP A 218 3.13 -2.56 -19.48
CA ASP A 218 4.39 -3.28 -19.68
C ASP A 218 5.60 -2.34 -19.86
N ASP A 219 6.73 -2.75 -19.34
CA ASP A 219 8.03 -2.06 -19.46
C ASP A 219 8.07 -0.64 -18.85
N VAL A 220 7.25 -0.40 -17.84
CA VAL A 220 7.13 0.91 -17.15
C VAL A 220 8.07 0.99 -15.96
N THR A 221 8.66 2.16 -15.78
CA THR A 221 9.34 2.53 -14.54
C THR A 221 8.62 3.70 -13.88
N ILE A 222 8.29 3.55 -12.58
CA ILE A 222 7.70 4.56 -11.72
C ILE A 222 8.73 4.87 -10.64
N ASP A 223 9.17 6.12 -10.58
CA ASP A 223 10.31 6.52 -9.74
C ASP A 223 10.05 7.84 -9.02
N ASN A 224 10.48 7.93 -7.77
CA ASN A 224 10.52 9.16 -6.98
C ASN A 224 9.17 9.90 -6.81
N LEU A 225 8.06 9.18 -6.69
CA LEU A 225 6.73 9.74 -6.46
C LEU A 225 6.21 9.44 -5.05
N THR A 226 5.32 10.28 -4.55
CA THR A 226 4.48 10.02 -3.36
C THR A 226 3.06 9.72 -3.82
N VAL A 227 2.44 8.69 -3.27
CA VAL A 227 1.11 8.17 -3.62
C VAL A 227 0.23 8.13 -2.38
N ARG A 228 -0.92 8.83 -2.35
CA ARG A 228 -1.78 8.90 -1.16
C ARG A 228 -3.27 9.08 -1.44
N PHE A 229 -4.09 8.84 -0.43
CA PHE A 229 -5.53 9.13 -0.37
C PHE A 229 -6.35 8.45 -1.46
N ILE A 230 -6.01 7.21 -1.82
CA ILE A 230 -6.88 6.36 -2.66
C ILE A 230 -7.54 5.27 -1.80
N GLY A 231 -8.79 4.95 -2.07
CA GLY A 231 -9.53 3.94 -1.30
C GLY A 231 -9.23 2.50 -1.67
N SER A 232 -8.46 2.25 -2.73
CA SER A 232 -8.00 0.92 -3.11
C SER A 232 -6.48 0.88 -3.23
N HIS A 233 -5.93 0.48 -4.40
CA HIS A 233 -4.48 0.28 -4.53
C HIS A 233 -3.74 1.55 -4.93
N GLY A 234 -2.56 1.74 -4.36
CA GLY A 234 -1.62 2.77 -4.81
C GLY A 234 -1.19 2.49 -6.25
N VAL A 235 -0.54 1.36 -6.48
CA VAL A 235 -0.29 0.79 -7.81
C VAL A 235 -1.06 -0.52 -7.92
N GLY A 236 -1.97 -0.61 -8.89
CA GLY A 236 -2.74 -1.81 -9.16
C GLY A 236 -2.55 -2.28 -10.59
N ALA A 237 -1.91 -3.43 -10.73
CA ALA A 237 -1.58 -4.06 -11.99
C ALA A 237 -2.23 -5.43 -12.13
N GLY A 238 -2.30 -5.95 -13.35
CA GLY A 238 -2.69 -7.32 -13.66
C GLY A 238 -2.10 -7.76 -14.99
N ASN A 239 -1.69 -9.02 -15.10
CA ASN A 239 -1.13 -9.63 -16.30
C ASN A 239 -0.13 -8.71 -17.03
N MET A 240 1.07 -8.52 -16.48
CA MET A 240 2.00 -7.52 -16.97
C MET A 240 3.43 -8.03 -17.04
N LYS A 241 4.28 -7.26 -17.72
CA LYS A 241 5.70 -7.56 -17.87
C LYS A 241 6.56 -6.36 -17.53
N ASN A 242 7.68 -6.64 -16.83
CA ASN A 242 8.81 -5.74 -16.64
C ASN A 242 8.40 -4.38 -16.08
N VAL A 243 7.70 -4.38 -14.95
CA VAL A 243 7.29 -3.16 -14.24
C VAL A 243 8.19 -2.94 -13.04
N THR A 244 8.78 -1.74 -12.97
CA THR A 244 9.59 -1.29 -11.86
C THR A 244 8.90 -0.15 -11.11
N VAL A 245 8.78 -0.28 -9.80
CA VAL A 245 8.39 0.80 -8.90
C VAL A 245 9.52 1.01 -7.90
N GLN A 246 10.10 2.20 -7.90
CA GLN A 246 11.27 2.46 -7.07
C GLN A 246 11.29 3.85 -6.46
N ASN A 247 11.96 3.95 -5.31
CA ASN A 247 12.16 5.22 -4.61
C ASN A 247 10.86 5.97 -4.31
N CYS A 248 9.73 5.29 -4.25
CA CYS A 248 8.42 5.89 -4.04
C CYS A 248 7.99 5.82 -2.57
N THR A 249 7.08 6.72 -2.18
CA THR A 249 6.43 6.71 -0.87
C THR A 249 4.95 6.46 -1.04
N PHE A 250 4.36 5.60 -0.20
CA PHE A 250 2.94 5.29 -0.18
C PHE A 250 2.40 5.49 1.22
N ASP A 251 1.40 6.35 1.37
CA ASP A 251 0.84 6.63 2.68
C ASP A 251 -0.69 6.83 2.66
N TYR A 252 -1.36 6.45 3.75
CA TYR A 252 -2.78 6.70 4.01
C TYR A 252 -3.67 6.33 2.82
N LEU A 253 -3.64 5.05 2.43
CA LEU A 253 -4.45 4.54 1.32
C LEU A 253 -5.10 3.19 1.65
N GLY A 254 -6.13 2.84 0.87
CA GLY A 254 -6.90 1.62 0.99
C GLY A 254 -8.23 1.80 1.71
N GLY A 255 -8.85 0.70 2.07
CA GLY A 255 -10.01 0.63 2.96
C GLY A 255 -11.39 0.62 2.29
N SER A 256 -11.52 0.80 0.98
CA SER A 256 -12.80 0.64 0.26
C SER A 256 -13.34 -0.79 0.35
N ILE A 257 -14.62 -0.94 0.16
CA ILE A 257 -15.26 -2.27 0.11
C ILE A 257 -14.94 -2.95 -1.22
N LEU A 258 -14.50 -4.19 -1.16
CA LEU A 258 -14.36 -5.08 -2.32
C LEU A 258 -15.74 -5.61 -2.69
N MET A 259 -16.39 -4.95 -3.64
CA MET A 259 -17.76 -5.25 -4.03
C MET A 259 -17.86 -6.62 -4.70
N GLY A 260 -18.87 -7.38 -4.29
CA GLY A 260 -19.16 -8.73 -4.84
C GLY A 260 -18.31 -9.86 -4.29
N PHE A 261 -17.26 -9.58 -3.52
CA PHE A 261 -16.44 -10.61 -2.91
C PHE A 261 -17.22 -11.31 -1.77
N GLY A 262 -17.27 -12.65 -1.82
CA GLY A 262 -18.04 -13.45 -0.86
C GLY A 262 -19.55 -13.24 -0.91
N GLY A 263 -20.07 -12.44 -1.86
CA GLY A 263 -21.49 -12.14 -2.03
C GLY A 263 -22.07 -11.13 -1.05
N GLU A 264 -21.31 -10.67 -0.04
CA GLU A 264 -21.84 -9.89 1.08
C GLU A 264 -21.31 -8.47 1.22
N ASN A 265 -20.33 -8.04 0.39
CA ASN A 265 -19.73 -6.72 0.47
C ASN A 265 -19.18 -6.33 1.87
N LEU A 266 -18.60 -7.29 2.59
CA LEU A 266 -18.07 -7.10 3.94
C LEU A 266 -16.56 -6.84 3.95
N THR A 267 -15.85 -7.29 2.91
CA THR A 267 -14.39 -7.20 2.85
C THR A 267 -13.94 -5.83 2.40
N ARG A 268 -13.08 -5.22 3.17
CA ARG A 268 -12.35 -4.01 2.81
C ARG A 268 -10.96 -4.40 2.29
N TYR A 269 -10.39 -3.60 1.39
CA TYR A 269 -9.12 -3.90 0.74
C TYR A 269 -8.33 -2.64 0.37
N GLY A 270 -7.12 -2.81 -0.11
CA GLY A 270 -6.33 -1.72 -0.66
C GLY A 270 -4.86 -1.81 -0.28
N ASN A 271 -4.06 -2.29 -1.22
CA ASN A 271 -2.62 -2.51 -1.09
C ASN A 271 -1.83 -1.30 -1.62
N ALA A 272 -0.64 -1.06 -1.09
CA ALA A 272 0.20 -0.02 -1.69
C ALA A 272 0.66 -0.43 -3.09
N LEU A 273 1.23 -1.62 -3.21
CA LEU A 273 1.80 -2.15 -4.46
C LEU A 273 1.24 -3.54 -4.73
N GLN A 274 0.44 -3.68 -5.78
CA GLN A 274 -0.19 -4.94 -6.13
C GLN A 274 0.00 -5.30 -7.60
N VAL A 275 0.34 -6.56 -7.86
CA VAL A 275 -0.01 -7.26 -9.09
C VAL A 275 -1.04 -8.34 -8.78
N TYR A 276 -2.15 -8.36 -9.52
CA TYR A 276 -3.18 -9.39 -9.46
C TYR A 276 -3.29 -10.07 -10.82
N GLY A 277 -2.70 -11.27 -10.93
CA GLY A 277 -2.58 -12.00 -12.18
C GLY A 277 -1.14 -12.38 -12.52
N GLY A 278 -0.90 -12.88 -13.70
CA GLY A 278 0.43 -13.26 -14.17
C GLY A 278 1.37 -12.07 -14.30
N CYS A 279 2.66 -12.30 -14.04
CA CYS A 279 3.70 -11.30 -14.25
C CYS A 279 5.00 -11.97 -14.68
N ASP A 280 5.79 -11.26 -15.46
CA ASP A 280 7.19 -11.57 -15.75
C ASP A 280 8.01 -10.30 -15.56
N GLY A 281 8.53 -10.15 -14.33
CA GLY A 281 9.19 -8.94 -13.87
C GLY A 281 8.26 -7.97 -13.11
N TRP A 282 8.17 -8.17 -11.80
CA TRP A 282 7.56 -7.24 -10.84
C TRP A 282 8.63 -6.79 -9.85
N TYR A 283 9.15 -5.57 -10.05
CA TYR A 283 10.33 -5.08 -9.35
C TYR A 283 9.99 -3.90 -8.44
N LEU A 284 10.13 -4.10 -7.13
CA LEU A 284 9.85 -3.11 -6.09
C LEU A 284 11.15 -2.81 -5.34
N TYR A 285 11.73 -1.64 -5.59
CA TYR A 285 13.04 -1.27 -5.06
C TYR A 285 12.98 0.02 -4.23
N ASN A 286 13.50 -0.03 -3.00
CA ASN A 286 13.66 1.17 -2.18
C ASN A 286 12.38 2.00 -2.07
N ASN A 287 11.23 1.38 -1.80
CA ASN A 287 9.97 2.09 -1.56
C ASN A 287 9.68 2.15 -0.07
N TRP A 288 9.00 3.20 0.37
CA TRP A 288 8.51 3.34 1.72
C TRP A 288 7.00 3.34 1.76
N MET A 289 6.43 2.35 2.45
CA MET A 289 4.99 2.17 2.62
C MET A 289 4.65 2.24 4.11
N TYR A 290 3.75 3.15 4.49
CA TYR A 290 3.29 3.23 5.88
C TYR A 290 1.82 3.60 5.97
N GLN A 291 1.16 3.13 7.04
CA GLN A 291 -0.26 3.41 7.25
C GLN A 291 -1.12 2.98 6.04
N ILE A 292 -0.89 1.77 5.54
CA ILE A 292 -1.67 1.15 4.47
C ILE A 292 -2.77 0.30 5.10
N TYR A 293 -4.00 0.39 4.56
CA TYR A 293 -5.14 -0.35 5.09
C TYR A 293 -4.93 -1.87 5.03
N ASP A 294 -4.33 -2.36 3.97
CA ASP A 294 -4.14 -3.78 3.71
C ASP A 294 -2.64 -4.12 3.62
N THR A 295 -2.14 -4.50 2.47
CA THR A 295 -0.78 -4.97 2.30
C THR A 295 0.15 -3.90 1.70
N GLY A 296 1.39 -3.86 2.20
CA GLY A 296 2.44 -3.04 1.59
C GLY A 296 2.79 -3.52 0.18
N MET A 297 3.23 -4.77 0.03
CA MET A 297 3.66 -5.36 -1.24
C MET A 297 3.01 -6.71 -1.46
N THR A 298 2.43 -6.93 -2.65
CA THR A 298 1.80 -8.21 -2.94
C THR A 298 1.93 -8.61 -4.42
N HIS A 299 2.03 -9.91 -4.65
CA HIS A 299 1.82 -10.58 -5.93
C HIS A 299 0.87 -11.75 -5.69
N GLN A 300 -0.30 -11.68 -6.33
CA GLN A 300 -1.40 -12.56 -5.94
C GLN A 300 -2.35 -12.84 -7.10
N TYR A 301 -2.93 -14.03 -7.08
CA TYR A 301 -4.00 -14.41 -7.98
C TYR A 301 -4.78 -15.61 -7.45
N ASN A 302 -6.05 -15.69 -7.81
CA ASN A 302 -6.83 -16.90 -7.70
C ASN A 302 -7.71 -17.07 -8.95
N SER A 303 -7.87 -18.32 -9.39
CA SER A 303 -8.67 -18.67 -10.57
C SER A 303 -10.16 -18.83 -10.30
N TYR A 304 -10.64 -18.41 -9.14
CA TYR A 304 -12.04 -18.63 -8.73
C TYR A 304 -13.05 -18.07 -9.74
N ALA A 305 -12.77 -16.87 -10.24
CA ALA A 305 -13.70 -16.16 -11.14
C ALA A 305 -13.50 -16.53 -12.62
N ASP A 306 -12.27 -16.52 -13.12
CA ASP A 306 -11.99 -16.61 -14.56
C ASP A 306 -11.31 -17.91 -15.01
N GLN A 307 -10.78 -18.69 -14.06
CA GLN A 307 -10.16 -20.00 -14.32
C GLN A 307 -9.07 -19.95 -15.41
N SER A 308 -8.29 -18.88 -15.45
CA SER A 308 -7.17 -18.73 -16.38
C SER A 308 -5.84 -19.19 -15.77
N ASP A 309 -4.92 -19.63 -16.63
CA ASP A 309 -3.55 -19.94 -16.21
C ASP A 309 -2.86 -18.70 -15.67
N CYS A 310 -2.03 -18.86 -14.65
CA CYS A 310 -1.29 -17.77 -14.03
C CYS A 310 0.15 -18.16 -13.72
N LEU A 311 1.08 -17.55 -14.42
CA LEU A 311 2.51 -17.62 -14.13
C LEU A 311 2.97 -16.30 -13.52
N MET A 312 3.56 -16.38 -12.32
CA MET A 312 4.28 -15.28 -11.70
C MET A 312 5.77 -15.60 -11.71
N ASP A 313 6.54 -14.82 -12.44
CA ASP A 313 7.97 -15.01 -12.63
C ASP A 313 8.74 -13.71 -12.43
N ASN A 314 10.00 -13.81 -12.01
CA ASN A 314 10.90 -12.67 -11.84
C ASN A 314 10.37 -11.58 -10.89
N VAL A 315 9.88 -11.96 -9.70
CA VAL A 315 9.45 -11.03 -8.66
C VAL A 315 10.64 -10.62 -7.79
N ARG A 316 10.82 -9.31 -7.57
CA ARG A 316 11.90 -8.75 -6.75
C ARG A 316 11.38 -7.66 -5.81
N TYR A 317 11.54 -7.86 -4.51
CA TYR A 317 11.28 -6.86 -3.46
C TYR A 317 12.57 -6.61 -2.71
N ILE A 318 13.23 -5.47 -2.96
CA ILE A 318 14.57 -5.22 -2.42
C ILE A 318 14.66 -3.83 -1.81
N GLY A 319 15.14 -3.76 -0.57
CA GLY A 319 15.44 -2.52 0.12
C GLY A 319 14.22 -1.68 0.53
N ASN A 320 13.01 -2.26 0.52
CA ASN A 320 11.81 -1.53 0.88
C ASN A 320 11.64 -1.41 2.40
N VAL A 321 10.96 -0.36 2.84
CA VAL A 321 10.49 -0.20 4.22
C VAL A 321 8.97 -0.26 4.24
N VAL A 322 8.42 -1.18 5.03
CA VAL A 322 6.97 -1.36 5.21
C VAL A 322 6.66 -1.32 6.69
N GLU A 323 5.84 -0.36 7.11
CA GLU A 323 5.55 -0.20 8.53
C GLU A 323 4.10 0.24 8.77
N LEU A 324 3.53 -0.17 9.91
CA LEU A 324 2.19 0.23 10.33
C LEU A 324 1.09 -0.11 9.30
N CYS A 325 1.30 -1.15 8.51
CA CYS A 325 0.33 -1.74 7.60
C CYS A 325 -0.43 -2.88 8.29
N HIS A 326 -1.44 -3.45 7.64
CA HIS A 326 -2.02 -4.68 8.17
C HIS A 326 -1.11 -5.88 7.88
N TRP A 327 -0.68 -6.03 6.62
CA TRP A 327 0.38 -6.97 6.22
C TRP A 327 1.51 -6.23 5.51
N SER A 328 2.76 -6.66 5.68
CA SER A 328 3.87 -6.06 4.91
C SER A 328 4.01 -6.73 3.55
N ILE A 329 4.05 -8.06 3.53
CA ILE A 329 4.19 -8.87 2.33
C ILE A 329 3.08 -9.91 2.33
N GLU A 330 2.32 -9.95 1.24
CA GLU A 330 1.35 -11.00 0.98
C GLU A 330 1.66 -11.64 -0.37
N TYR A 331 1.52 -12.96 -0.44
CA TYR A 331 1.62 -13.65 -1.71
C TYR A 331 0.70 -14.86 -1.75
N TYR A 332 0.11 -15.10 -2.91
CA TYR A 332 -0.57 -16.35 -3.22
C TYR A 332 -0.80 -16.51 -4.74
N ASN A 333 -0.93 -17.75 -5.17
CA ASN A 333 -1.30 -18.08 -6.54
C ASN A 333 -2.15 -19.35 -6.53
N TYR A 334 -3.45 -19.18 -6.28
CA TYR A 334 -4.35 -20.28 -5.99
C TYR A 334 -4.89 -20.91 -7.26
N ASP A 335 -4.69 -22.23 -7.39
CA ASP A 335 -5.30 -23.07 -8.41
C ASP A 335 -6.46 -23.86 -7.81
N TYR A 336 -7.62 -23.74 -8.43
CA TYR A 336 -8.80 -24.55 -8.09
C TYR A 336 -8.88 -25.85 -8.90
N GLY A 337 -7.73 -26.35 -9.42
CA GLY A 337 -7.61 -27.66 -10.07
C GLY A 337 -8.01 -27.71 -11.54
N LYS A 338 -8.12 -26.56 -12.22
CA LYS A 338 -8.51 -26.49 -13.64
C LYS A 338 -7.52 -25.74 -14.52
N THR A 339 -6.51 -25.12 -13.93
CA THR A 339 -5.59 -24.19 -14.58
C THR A 339 -4.16 -24.47 -14.12
N LYS A 340 -3.19 -23.87 -14.80
CA LYS A 340 -1.77 -23.99 -14.46
C LYS A 340 -1.33 -22.73 -13.72
N HIS A 341 -0.88 -22.91 -12.49
CA HIS A 341 -0.39 -21.85 -11.67
C HIS A 341 1.03 -22.14 -11.22
N TYR A 342 1.92 -21.14 -11.29
CA TYR A 342 3.31 -21.26 -10.89
C TYR A 342 3.81 -19.94 -10.30
N MET A 343 4.70 -20.04 -9.32
CA MET A 343 5.50 -18.93 -8.80
C MET A 343 6.97 -19.32 -8.91
N TYR A 344 7.70 -18.61 -9.75
CA TYR A 344 9.10 -18.86 -10.01
C TYR A 344 9.95 -17.62 -9.77
N ASN A 345 11.24 -17.83 -9.46
CA ASN A 345 12.23 -16.75 -9.38
C ASN A 345 11.76 -15.56 -8.53
N THR A 346 11.22 -15.81 -7.35
CA THR A 346 10.85 -14.77 -6.39
C THR A 346 11.99 -14.50 -5.43
N TYR A 347 12.45 -13.25 -5.35
CA TYR A 347 13.54 -12.82 -4.48
C TYR A 347 13.13 -11.61 -3.66
N ILE A 348 13.13 -11.77 -2.34
CA ILE A 348 12.72 -10.76 -1.36
C ILE A 348 13.86 -10.55 -0.39
N ALA A 349 14.56 -9.41 -0.49
CA ALA A 349 15.79 -9.19 0.26
C ALA A 349 15.96 -7.76 0.76
N ASP A 350 16.72 -7.62 1.84
CA ASP A 350 17.10 -6.32 2.41
C ASP A 350 15.92 -5.42 2.79
N ASN A 351 14.73 -5.98 2.98
CA ASN A 351 13.54 -5.22 3.36
C ASN A 351 13.44 -5.07 4.88
N ILE A 352 12.83 -3.97 5.30
CA ILE A 352 12.46 -3.69 6.69
C ILE A 352 10.94 -3.73 6.77
N CYS A 353 10.39 -4.76 7.41
CA CYS A 353 8.95 -4.94 7.64
C CYS A 353 8.69 -4.84 9.14
N ARG A 354 7.84 -3.87 9.59
CA ARG A 354 7.72 -3.63 11.01
C ARG A 354 6.38 -3.07 11.46
N LEU A 355 6.04 -3.35 12.71
CA LEU A 355 4.94 -2.76 13.46
C LEU A 355 3.57 -2.93 12.78
N ASN A 356 3.35 -4.09 12.14
CA ASN A 356 2.06 -4.36 11.51
C ASN A 356 0.97 -4.61 12.56
N GLY A 357 -0.24 -4.13 12.24
CA GLY A 357 -1.36 -4.20 13.14
C GLY A 357 -1.48 -3.04 14.12
N TYR A 358 -0.48 -2.16 14.18
CA TYR A 358 -0.49 -0.95 15.02
C TYR A 358 -0.89 0.32 14.26
N GLY A 359 -1.10 0.24 12.94
CA GLY A 359 -1.56 1.33 12.09
C GLY A 359 -3.09 1.40 11.97
N TRP A 360 -3.59 2.48 11.33
CA TRP A 360 -5.03 2.70 11.13
C TRP A 360 -5.71 1.58 10.35
N GLY A 361 -5.01 0.95 9.41
CA GLY A 361 -5.53 -0.11 8.55
C GLY A 361 -5.98 -1.35 9.30
N SER A 362 -5.48 -1.58 10.51
CA SER A 362 -5.89 -2.72 11.34
C SER A 362 -7.16 -2.48 12.14
N ARG A 363 -7.71 -1.26 12.11
CA ARG A 363 -8.98 -0.97 12.75
C ARG A 363 -10.11 -1.71 12.03
N ASN A 364 -10.94 -2.39 12.80
CA ASN A 364 -12.11 -3.11 12.27
C ASN A 364 -11.79 -4.20 11.23
N ARG A 365 -10.56 -4.74 11.25
CA ARG A 365 -10.20 -5.92 10.44
C ARG A 365 -10.64 -7.21 11.14
N MET A 366 -11.14 -8.20 10.36
CA MET A 366 -11.53 -9.50 10.87
C MET A 366 -10.37 -10.51 10.92
N SER A 367 -9.23 -10.21 10.28
CA SER A 367 -8.02 -11.04 10.26
C SER A 367 -6.91 -10.43 11.11
N GLY A 368 -6.02 -11.28 11.63
CA GLY A 368 -4.83 -10.84 12.35
C GLY A 368 -3.78 -10.21 11.42
N ALA A 369 -3.03 -9.25 11.94
CA ALA A 369 -1.93 -8.63 11.22
C ALA A 369 -0.71 -9.56 11.19
N ASN A 370 0.01 -9.58 10.06
CA ASN A 370 1.25 -10.34 9.92
C ASN A 370 2.29 -9.50 9.15
N LEU A 371 3.59 -9.77 9.36
CA LEU A 371 4.60 -9.16 8.51
C LEU A 371 4.68 -9.90 7.17
N VAL A 372 4.60 -11.23 7.19
CA VAL A 372 4.52 -12.04 5.97
C VAL A 372 3.29 -12.94 6.04
N GLN A 373 2.47 -12.89 5.00
CA GLN A 373 1.25 -13.68 4.85
C GLN A 373 1.31 -14.48 3.55
N SER A 374 1.39 -15.80 3.67
CA SER A 374 1.07 -16.71 2.57
C SER A 374 -0.39 -17.13 2.67
N VAL A 375 -1.13 -17.06 1.57
CA VAL A 375 -2.46 -17.65 1.45
C VAL A 375 -2.39 -19.00 0.75
N GLY A 376 -1.26 -19.26 0.07
CA GLY A 376 -0.95 -20.53 -0.58
C GLY A 376 -0.38 -20.36 -1.98
N ILE A 377 0.58 -21.21 -2.29
CA ILE A 377 1.19 -21.27 -3.63
C ILE A 377 1.18 -22.71 -4.16
N PRO A 378 1.26 -22.91 -5.48
CA PRO A 378 1.29 -24.24 -6.07
C PRO A 378 2.53 -25.05 -5.65
N GLU A 379 2.38 -26.36 -5.57
CA GLU A 379 3.46 -27.27 -5.18
C GLU A 379 4.67 -27.23 -6.14
N ASP A 380 4.41 -26.97 -7.43
CA ASP A 380 5.44 -26.87 -8.46
C ASP A 380 6.18 -25.52 -8.46
N SER A 381 5.88 -24.62 -7.52
CA SER A 381 6.62 -23.36 -7.35
C SER A 381 8.07 -23.62 -6.94
N LYS A 382 8.99 -22.74 -7.39
CA LYS A 382 10.44 -22.92 -7.16
C LYS A 382 11.20 -21.61 -7.18
N ASP A 383 12.44 -21.68 -6.68
CA ASP A 383 13.37 -20.55 -6.67
C ASP A 383 12.77 -19.33 -5.95
N PHE A 384 12.20 -19.57 -4.76
CA PHE A 384 11.65 -18.55 -3.88
C PHE A 384 12.58 -18.36 -2.69
N LEU A 385 13.23 -17.20 -2.57
CA LEU A 385 14.17 -16.87 -1.51
C LEU A 385 13.79 -15.58 -0.80
N MET A 386 13.74 -15.62 0.52
CA MET A 386 13.71 -14.45 1.40
C MET A 386 14.99 -14.42 2.24
N GLU A 387 15.86 -13.42 2.01
CA GLU A 387 17.11 -13.31 2.74
C GLU A 387 17.43 -11.89 3.20
N ASN A 388 18.16 -11.78 4.29
CA ASN A 388 18.68 -10.53 4.83
C ASN A 388 17.60 -9.48 5.13
N ASN A 389 16.35 -9.90 5.43
CA ASN A 389 15.27 -9.00 5.79
C ASN A 389 15.22 -8.81 7.31
N LEU A 390 14.75 -7.63 7.73
CA LEU A 390 14.38 -7.33 9.10
C LEU A 390 12.86 -7.42 9.25
N PHE A 391 12.39 -8.32 10.09
CA PHE A 391 11.00 -8.53 10.45
C PHE A 391 10.79 -8.16 11.92
N ASP A 392 10.27 -6.94 12.20
CA ASP A 392 10.21 -6.35 13.52
C ASP A 392 8.78 -6.19 14.02
N ARG A 393 8.35 -7.00 14.92
CA ARG A 393 7.11 -7.00 15.70
C ARG A 393 5.82 -6.82 14.88
N SER A 394 4.85 -7.65 15.22
CA SER A 394 3.47 -7.55 14.72
C SER A 394 2.50 -7.72 15.88
N SER A 395 1.34 -7.08 15.83
CA SER A 395 0.26 -7.34 16.80
C SER A 395 -0.35 -8.74 16.69
N GLY A 396 -0.07 -9.43 15.59
CA GLY A 396 -0.38 -10.85 15.36
C GLY A 396 0.90 -11.67 15.21
N LYS A 397 1.10 -12.26 14.01
CA LYS A 397 2.27 -13.10 13.72
C LYS A 397 3.33 -12.32 12.94
N VAL A 398 4.60 -12.68 13.14
CA VAL A 398 5.65 -12.25 12.22
C VAL A 398 5.48 -12.97 10.89
N PHE A 399 5.32 -14.30 10.90
CA PHE A 399 5.18 -15.13 9.69
C PHE A 399 3.95 -16.02 9.72
N TYR A 400 3.30 -16.15 8.56
CA TYR A 400 2.31 -17.18 8.31
C TYR A 400 2.60 -17.83 6.95
N VAL A 401 3.33 -18.97 6.97
CA VAL A 401 3.70 -19.79 5.80
C VAL A 401 3.35 -21.24 6.07
N ASN A 402 2.22 -21.69 5.58
CA ASN A 402 1.63 -22.96 5.99
C ASN A 402 1.05 -23.81 4.84
N SER A 403 1.10 -23.38 3.59
CA SER A 403 0.69 -24.22 2.46
C SER A 403 1.77 -25.23 2.09
N ILE A 404 1.39 -26.29 1.39
CA ILE A 404 2.35 -27.29 0.94
C ILE A 404 3.34 -26.71 -0.08
N GLY A 405 2.86 -25.81 -0.95
CA GLY A 405 3.70 -25.12 -1.92
C GLY A 405 4.69 -24.16 -1.28
N ASP A 406 4.42 -23.67 -0.06
CA ASP A 406 5.35 -22.80 0.67
C ASP A 406 6.70 -23.48 0.94
N ARG A 407 6.79 -24.80 0.79
CA ARG A 407 8.08 -25.53 0.87
C ARG A 407 9.10 -25.12 -0.21
N ALA A 408 8.66 -24.43 -1.26
CA ALA A 408 9.55 -23.81 -2.24
C ALA A 408 10.30 -22.59 -1.66
N LEU A 409 9.78 -21.99 -0.59
CA LEU A 409 10.40 -20.84 0.08
C LEU A 409 11.62 -21.26 0.87
N GLN A 410 12.73 -20.59 0.60
CA GLN A 410 13.96 -20.65 1.38
C GLN A 410 14.08 -19.37 2.21
N LEU A 411 14.39 -19.53 3.50
CA LEU A 411 14.63 -18.44 4.44
C LEU A 411 16.10 -18.44 4.83
N LYS A 412 16.77 -17.28 4.77
CA LYS A 412 18.19 -17.21 5.01
C LYS A 412 18.60 -15.84 5.56
N ASP A 413 19.42 -15.84 6.60
CA ASP A 413 20.08 -14.65 7.16
C ASP A 413 19.10 -13.49 7.50
N ASN A 414 17.84 -13.82 7.82
CA ASN A 414 16.86 -12.82 8.26
C ASN A 414 17.01 -12.50 9.76
N LEU A 415 16.51 -11.36 10.18
CA LEU A 415 16.36 -11.01 11.59
C LEU A 415 14.88 -10.94 11.93
N TYR A 416 14.47 -11.77 12.89
CA TYR A 416 13.10 -11.80 13.41
C TYR A 416 13.07 -11.21 14.81
N VAL A 417 12.20 -10.24 15.03
CA VAL A 417 11.98 -9.63 16.33
C VAL A 417 10.49 -9.70 16.68
N GLN A 418 10.17 -10.20 17.87
CA GLN A 418 8.81 -10.22 18.38
C GLN A 418 8.82 -10.03 19.89
N SER A 419 7.73 -9.53 20.46
CA SER A 419 7.57 -9.42 21.90
C SER A 419 7.66 -10.78 22.57
N ALA A 420 8.25 -10.85 23.76
CA ALA A 420 8.42 -12.10 24.49
C ALA A 420 7.06 -12.80 24.69
N GLY A 421 7.00 -14.08 24.34
CA GLY A 421 5.79 -14.88 24.38
C GLY A 421 4.78 -14.61 23.26
N GLY A 422 5.02 -13.61 22.39
CA GLY A 422 4.22 -13.35 21.20
C GLY A 422 4.36 -14.44 20.14
N GLU A 423 3.49 -14.45 19.15
CA GLU A 423 3.58 -15.42 18.04
C GLU A 423 4.67 -15.01 17.04
N LEU A 424 5.77 -15.75 16.98
CA LEU A 424 6.69 -15.65 15.85
C LEU A 424 5.99 -16.12 14.58
N GLY A 425 5.22 -17.20 14.66
CA GLY A 425 4.31 -17.57 13.58
C GLY A 425 4.20 -19.05 13.30
N ILE A 426 3.73 -19.36 12.10
CA ILE A 426 3.62 -20.72 11.58
C ILE A 426 4.59 -20.87 10.42
N PHE A 427 5.51 -21.81 10.56
CA PHE A 427 6.52 -22.12 9.57
C PHE A 427 6.35 -23.58 9.13
N PHE A 428 5.85 -23.78 7.92
CA PHE A 428 5.69 -25.11 7.30
C PHE A 428 4.97 -26.13 8.21
N GLY A 429 3.90 -25.71 8.88
CA GLY A 429 3.11 -26.54 9.81
C GLY A 429 3.59 -26.50 11.26
N THR A 430 4.70 -25.84 11.58
CA THR A 430 5.20 -25.70 12.95
C THR A 430 4.89 -24.32 13.50
N THR A 431 4.15 -24.26 14.60
CA THR A 431 3.90 -23.01 15.35
C THR A 431 5.09 -22.73 16.26
N ILE A 432 5.62 -21.50 16.19
CA ILE A 432 6.77 -21.03 16.98
C ILE A 432 6.36 -19.76 17.72
N ALA A 433 6.52 -19.76 19.04
CA ALA A 433 6.39 -18.55 19.86
C ALA A 433 7.75 -17.86 20.02
N ALA A 434 7.78 -16.56 20.23
CA ALA A 434 8.99 -15.84 20.60
C ALA A 434 9.43 -16.26 22.01
N SER A 435 10.42 -17.11 22.09
CA SER A 435 10.93 -17.75 23.30
C SER A 435 12.44 -17.98 23.18
N PRO A 436 13.17 -18.31 24.27
CA PRO A 436 14.59 -18.60 24.20
C PRO A 436 14.96 -19.77 23.26
N THR A 437 14.01 -20.65 22.93
CA THR A 437 14.21 -21.78 22.02
C THR A 437 13.70 -21.51 20.59
N ALA A 438 13.19 -20.31 20.31
CA ALA A 438 12.57 -19.98 19.02
C ALA A 438 13.53 -20.17 17.84
N GLN A 439 14.80 -19.79 18.01
CA GLN A 439 15.82 -19.93 16.97
C GLN A 439 16.10 -21.39 16.63
N GLU A 440 16.19 -22.27 17.65
CA GLU A 440 16.38 -23.71 17.45
C GLU A 440 15.15 -24.33 16.73
N LEU A 441 13.95 -23.93 17.12
CA LEU A 441 12.71 -24.39 16.48
C LEU A 441 12.61 -23.92 15.03
N LEU A 442 13.02 -22.70 14.73
CA LEU A 442 13.04 -22.13 13.37
C LEU A 442 14.04 -22.89 12.49
N LEU A 443 15.24 -23.14 12.98
CA LEU A 443 16.24 -23.94 12.28
C LEU A 443 15.72 -25.36 11.96
N LYS A 444 15.02 -25.98 12.91
CA LYS A 444 14.44 -27.31 12.72
C LYS A 444 13.29 -27.35 11.74
N ALA A 445 12.38 -26.38 11.81
CA ALA A 445 11.16 -26.31 11.00
C ALA A 445 11.43 -25.83 9.57
N ALA A 446 12.24 -24.80 9.42
CA ALA A 446 12.45 -24.06 8.17
C ALA A 446 13.87 -24.19 7.60
N LYS A 447 14.78 -24.89 8.30
CA LYS A 447 16.23 -24.91 8.01
C LYS A 447 16.85 -23.50 7.96
N ASP A 448 16.22 -22.56 8.63
CA ASP A 448 16.61 -21.17 8.69
C ASP A 448 17.50 -20.94 9.91
N ASN A 449 18.72 -20.48 9.68
CA ASN A 449 19.71 -20.14 10.70
C ASN A 449 19.67 -18.65 11.09
N SER A 450 18.64 -17.94 10.69
CA SER A 450 18.43 -16.52 11.00
C SER A 450 18.31 -16.27 12.51
N ILE A 451 18.56 -15.04 12.90
CA ILE A 451 18.54 -14.62 14.31
C ILE A 451 17.10 -14.31 14.74
N VAL A 452 16.70 -14.84 15.89
CA VAL A 452 15.44 -14.52 16.55
C VAL A 452 15.74 -13.75 17.83
N LEU A 453 15.20 -12.55 17.95
CA LEU A 453 15.30 -11.71 19.14
C LEU A 453 13.92 -11.54 19.79
N GLN A 454 13.90 -11.53 21.12
CA GLN A 454 12.73 -11.15 21.89
C GLN A 454 12.86 -9.67 22.27
N ASN A 455 11.80 -8.95 22.18
CA ASN A 455 11.74 -7.57 22.64
C ASN A 455 10.67 -7.45 23.72
N ASP A 456 11.09 -7.13 24.94
CA ASP A 456 10.19 -6.94 26.08
C ASP A 456 9.66 -5.50 26.17
N ASP A 457 9.98 -4.64 25.20
CA ASP A 457 9.44 -3.28 25.17
C ASP A 457 7.94 -3.33 24.88
N THR A 458 7.17 -3.13 25.95
CA THR A 458 5.71 -3.07 25.91
C THR A 458 5.18 -1.70 25.44
N THR A 459 6.07 -0.75 25.20
CA THR A 459 5.75 0.62 24.78
C THR A 459 5.63 0.76 23.26
N ILE A 460 5.04 -0.21 22.58
CA ILE A 460 4.65 0.03 21.19
C ILE A 460 3.52 1.05 21.23
N GLU A 461 3.84 2.28 20.86
CA GLU A 461 2.85 3.33 20.72
C GLU A 461 1.78 2.87 19.74
N ASN A 462 0.53 2.97 20.16
CA ASN A 462 -0.59 2.62 19.32
C ASN A 462 -0.86 3.81 18.38
N TYR A 463 -0.30 3.77 17.17
CA TYR A 463 -0.48 4.80 16.13
C TYR A 463 -1.89 4.85 15.56
N ASN A 464 -2.86 4.43 16.33
CA ASN A 464 -4.26 4.40 15.95
C ASN A 464 -5.04 5.63 16.39
N GLY A 465 -4.42 6.74 16.69
CA GLY A 465 -5.03 8.07 16.95
C GLY A 465 -6.33 8.10 17.76
#